data_5c80467bcc97038741f6e8e5677113f8
#
_entry.id   5c80467bcc97038741f6e8e5677113f8
#
_cell.length_a   1.000
_cell.length_b   1.000
_cell.length_c   1.000
_cell.angle_alpha   90.00
_cell.angle_beta   90.00
_cell.angle_gamma   90.00
#
_symmetry.space_group_name_H-M   'P 1'
#
loop_
_entity.id
_entity.type
_entity.pdbx_description
1 polymer ?
#
loop_
_entity_poly.entity_id
_entity_poly.type
_entity_poly.pdbx_seq_one_letter_code
_entity_poly.pdbx_strand_id
1 'polypeptide(L)'
;MLKRMHYVSHGTMLALSSLMFVVLLVACGSSSTSGTTSTPTSAPTSTPTLAPTSTSPSAATGAMTAFQGNGFTISYPQTWQINQRANNIFTFTDSTGGIKMTITVAADPNGTISADSVASTALQAAQVLLKNAKTVSMPSTTTVGGDSWNQVSASGTQQLNNQDTDIQVVVIATVHPANTLLSKSFTILYQAPVATFSQDNTTFFQPMLQSFKFA
;
A
#
# COMPACT_ATOMS: atom_id res chain seq x y z
N MET A 1 -45.38 9.66 -39.71
CA MET A 1 -44.07 10.31 -39.96
C MET A 1 -43.03 9.63 -39.11
N LEU A 2 -42.29 8.67 -39.68
CA LEU A 2 -41.19 7.95 -39.00
C LEU A 2 -39.88 8.68 -39.29
N LYS A 3 -39.19 9.15 -38.22
CA LYS A 3 -37.88 9.78 -38.33
C LYS A 3 -36.80 8.70 -38.02
N ARG A 4 -36.11 8.25 -39.08
CA ARG A 4 -34.99 7.31 -39.00
C ARG A 4 -33.78 8.05 -38.40
N MET A 5 -33.24 7.55 -37.25
CA MET A 5 -31.95 7.95 -36.72
C MET A 5 -30.85 7.06 -37.32
N HIS A 6 -29.92 7.70 -38.03
CA HIS A 6 -28.69 7.05 -38.52
C HIS A 6 -27.69 6.89 -37.40
N TYR A 7 -27.27 5.66 -37.15
CA TYR A 7 -26.20 5.30 -36.24
C TYR A 7 -24.87 5.35 -37.02
N VAL A 8 -24.00 6.29 -36.67
CA VAL A 8 -22.65 6.38 -37.25
C VAL A 8 -21.71 5.59 -36.37
N SER A 9 -21.25 4.47 -36.88
CA SER A 9 -20.20 3.64 -36.28
C SER A 9 -18.84 4.26 -36.57
N HIS A 10 -18.12 4.68 -35.55
CA HIS A 10 -16.69 5.08 -35.64
C HIS A 10 -15.83 3.90 -35.22
N GLY A 11 -15.21 3.27 -36.21
CA GLY A 11 -14.19 2.25 -36.01
C GLY A 11 -12.91 2.87 -35.43
N THR A 12 -12.46 2.32 -34.33
CA THR A 12 -11.20 2.72 -33.69
C THR A 12 -10.08 1.79 -34.16
N MET A 13 -9.09 2.36 -34.84
CA MET A 13 -7.83 1.71 -35.23
C MET A 13 -6.98 1.39 -34.00
N LEU A 14 -6.63 0.12 -33.84
CA LEU A 14 -5.59 -0.38 -32.97
C LEU A 14 -4.23 -0.13 -33.62
N ALA A 15 -3.40 0.72 -33.04
CA ALA A 15 -1.99 0.86 -33.35
C ALA A 15 -1.18 0.05 -32.31
N LEU A 16 -0.65 -1.10 -32.75
CA LEU A 16 0.39 -1.84 -32.03
C LEU A 16 1.70 -1.06 -32.17
N SER A 17 2.27 -0.63 -31.04
CA SER A 17 3.66 -0.16 -30.97
C SER A 17 4.48 -1.13 -30.12
N SER A 18 5.25 -1.95 -30.82
CA SER A 18 6.25 -2.87 -30.29
C SER A 18 7.52 -2.08 -29.98
N LEU A 19 7.92 -1.95 -28.71
CA LEU A 19 9.19 -1.36 -28.32
C LEU A 19 10.10 -2.43 -27.74
N MET A 20 11.11 -2.76 -28.55
CA MET A 20 12.20 -3.70 -28.31
C MET A 20 13.20 -3.09 -27.32
N PHE A 21 13.39 -3.70 -26.15
CA PHE A 21 14.44 -3.28 -25.20
C PHE A 21 15.68 -4.15 -25.37
N VAL A 22 16.78 -3.49 -25.73
CA VAL A 22 18.14 -4.06 -25.83
C VAL A 22 18.75 -4.11 -24.44
N VAL A 23 19.17 -5.32 -24.04
CA VAL A 23 19.96 -5.57 -22.82
C VAL A 23 21.44 -5.34 -23.13
N LEU A 24 22.08 -4.44 -22.42
CA LEU A 24 23.54 -4.29 -22.39
C LEU A 24 24.07 -4.83 -21.05
N LEU A 25 24.72 -5.97 -21.13
CA LEU A 25 25.60 -6.58 -20.12
C LEU A 25 26.94 -5.85 -20.14
N VAL A 26 27.38 -5.29 -19.03
CA VAL A 26 28.78 -4.95 -18.80
C VAL A 26 29.28 -5.70 -17.57
N ALA A 27 30.25 -6.57 -17.80
CA ALA A 27 30.98 -7.34 -16.80
C ALA A 27 32.29 -6.63 -16.45
N CYS A 28 32.88 -7.08 -15.34
CA CYS A 28 34.27 -6.98 -14.92
C CYS A 28 34.70 -5.90 -13.92
N GLY A 29 35.36 -6.42 -12.87
CA GLY A 29 36.36 -5.71 -12.12
C GLY A 29 36.68 -6.32 -10.74
N SER A 30 37.42 -7.42 -10.70
CA SER A 30 38.07 -7.93 -9.49
C SER A 30 39.27 -7.05 -9.11
N SER A 31 39.46 -6.74 -7.85
CA SER A 31 40.78 -6.35 -7.27
C SER A 31 40.88 -6.80 -5.83
N SER A 32 41.73 -7.74 -5.63
CA SER A 32 42.31 -8.18 -4.36
C SER A 32 43.38 -7.19 -3.89
N THR A 33 43.46 -6.84 -2.63
CA THR A 33 44.72 -6.47 -1.93
C THR A 33 44.62 -6.63 -0.44
N SER A 34 45.40 -7.58 0.10
CA SER A 34 46.45 -7.51 1.13
C SER A 34 46.05 -7.12 2.54
N GLY A 35 46.32 -8.08 3.42
CA GLY A 35 46.18 -7.98 4.87
C GLY A 35 47.16 -7.01 5.53
N THR A 36 46.71 -6.53 6.69
CA THR A 36 47.57 -5.99 7.74
C THR A 36 47.15 -6.58 9.09
N THR A 37 48.08 -7.30 9.66
CA THR A 37 48.01 -7.84 11.02
C THR A 37 48.05 -6.69 12.03
N SER A 38 47.02 -6.52 12.83
CA SER A 38 47.02 -5.61 13.97
C SER A 38 46.91 -6.38 15.28
N THR A 39 47.88 -6.10 16.16
CA THR A 39 48.09 -6.56 17.51
C THR A 39 46.89 -6.31 18.44
N PRO A 40 46.52 -7.22 19.36
CA PRO A 40 45.39 -6.99 20.28
C PRO A 40 45.78 -6.01 21.37
N THR A 41 45.18 -4.85 21.38
CA THR A 41 45.17 -3.89 22.48
C THR A 41 44.01 -4.25 23.44
N SER A 42 44.35 -4.48 24.71
CA SER A 42 43.41 -4.77 25.79
C SER A 42 42.33 -3.68 25.94
N ALA A 43 41.06 -4.10 25.86
CA ALA A 43 39.90 -3.24 26.04
C ALA A 43 39.73 -2.81 27.50
N PRO A 44 39.34 -1.54 27.77
CA PRO A 44 38.92 -1.12 29.10
C PRO A 44 37.55 -1.72 29.43
N THR A 45 37.42 -2.26 30.65
CA THR A 45 36.18 -2.77 31.24
C THR A 45 35.15 -1.63 31.33
N SER A 46 34.12 -1.70 30.50
CA SER A 46 32.98 -0.76 30.54
C SER A 46 32.02 -1.13 31.66
N THR A 47 31.87 -0.25 32.65
CA THR A 47 30.82 -0.26 33.66
C THR A 47 29.43 -0.27 32.97
N PRO A 48 28.46 -1.13 33.35
CA PRO A 48 27.15 -1.12 32.77
C PRO A 48 26.42 0.17 33.15
N THR A 49 26.30 1.10 32.20
CA THR A 49 25.40 2.25 32.31
C THR A 49 23.98 1.73 32.10
N LEU A 50 23.13 1.87 33.13
CA LEU A 50 21.69 1.59 33.01
C LEU A 50 21.12 2.43 31.87
N ALA A 51 20.65 1.76 30.83
CA ALA A 51 19.96 2.41 29.72
C ALA A 51 18.70 3.12 30.25
N PRO A 52 18.43 4.37 29.85
CA PRO A 52 17.17 5.01 30.18
C PRO A 52 16.04 4.17 29.58
N THR A 53 15.10 3.74 30.43
CA THR A 53 13.87 3.11 30.01
C THR A 53 13.12 4.15 29.15
N SER A 54 13.16 4.01 27.83
CA SER A 54 12.35 4.81 26.93
C SER A 54 10.90 4.40 27.13
N THR A 55 10.18 5.14 27.95
CA THR A 55 8.72 5.18 27.94
C THR A 55 8.32 5.70 26.56
N SER A 56 8.00 4.79 25.65
CA SER A 56 7.36 5.12 24.38
C SER A 56 6.07 5.87 24.72
N PRO A 57 5.86 7.11 24.25
CA PRO A 57 4.60 7.78 24.46
C PRO A 57 3.54 6.89 23.81
N SER A 58 2.61 6.39 24.62
CA SER A 58 1.37 5.78 24.11
C SER A 58 0.68 6.87 23.31
N ALA A 59 0.77 6.79 21.98
CA ALA A 59 0.01 7.66 21.11
C ALA A 59 -1.45 7.49 21.53
N ALA A 60 -2.09 8.58 21.97
CA ALA A 60 -3.50 8.59 22.30
C ALA A 60 -4.25 8.27 21.00
N THR A 61 -4.50 7.01 20.78
CA THR A 61 -5.33 6.53 19.69
C THR A 61 -6.71 7.11 19.97
N GLY A 62 -7.16 8.08 19.17
CA GLY A 62 -8.48 8.67 19.30
C GLY A 62 -9.55 7.54 19.31
N ALA A 63 -10.73 7.80 19.87
CA ALA A 63 -11.80 6.82 19.93
C ALA A 63 -12.02 6.18 18.53
N MET A 64 -12.03 4.85 18.48
CA MET A 64 -12.25 4.08 17.26
C MET A 64 -13.72 3.67 17.16
N THR A 65 -14.26 3.68 15.94
CA THR A 65 -15.63 3.24 15.62
C THR A 65 -15.56 2.04 14.69
N ALA A 66 -16.38 1.02 14.97
CA ALA A 66 -16.48 -0.16 14.13
C ALA A 66 -17.27 0.13 12.85
N PHE A 67 -16.82 -0.41 11.75
CA PHE A 67 -17.49 -0.38 10.45
C PHE A 67 -17.61 -1.80 9.90
N GLN A 68 -18.76 -2.13 9.31
CA GLN A 68 -19.01 -3.37 8.61
C GLN A 68 -19.15 -3.11 7.11
N GLY A 69 -18.25 -3.72 6.34
CA GLY A 69 -18.24 -3.67 4.88
C GLY A 69 -18.71 -4.98 4.24
N ASN A 70 -18.48 -5.13 2.93
CA ASN A 70 -18.82 -6.34 2.18
C ASN A 70 -17.79 -7.45 2.46
N GLY A 71 -18.09 -8.31 3.45
CA GLY A 71 -17.24 -9.44 3.80
C GLY A 71 -16.06 -9.09 4.72
N PHE A 72 -16.11 -7.95 5.41
CA PHE A 72 -15.12 -7.57 6.41
C PHE A 72 -15.70 -6.64 7.49
N THR A 73 -15.02 -6.58 8.62
CA THR A 73 -15.19 -5.54 9.63
C THR A 73 -13.86 -4.85 9.90
N ILE A 74 -13.88 -3.57 10.25
CA ILE A 74 -12.70 -2.78 10.59
C ILE A 74 -13.09 -1.68 11.58
N SER A 75 -12.17 -1.27 12.46
CA SER A 75 -12.35 -0.06 13.27
C SER A 75 -11.53 1.08 12.68
N TYR A 76 -12.07 2.29 12.69
CA TYR A 76 -11.45 3.50 12.16
C TYR A 76 -11.59 4.66 13.15
N PRO A 77 -10.75 5.70 13.10
CA PRO A 77 -10.87 6.86 14.00
C PRO A 77 -12.23 7.56 13.84
N GLN A 78 -12.91 7.80 14.93
CA GLN A 78 -14.26 8.39 14.93
C GLN A 78 -14.34 9.76 14.24
N THR A 79 -13.22 10.47 14.15
CA THR A 79 -13.12 11.78 13.48
C THR A 79 -12.97 11.69 11.97
N TRP A 80 -12.76 10.48 11.43
CA TRP A 80 -12.61 10.29 9.99
C TRP A 80 -13.95 10.18 9.30
N GLN A 81 -13.98 10.61 8.06
CA GLN A 81 -15.16 10.48 7.20
C GLN A 81 -15.10 9.20 6.39
N ILE A 82 -16.27 8.57 6.19
CA ILE A 82 -16.41 7.42 5.31
C ILE A 82 -17.09 7.85 4.02
N ASN A 83 -16.51 7.50 2.90
CA ASN A 83 -17.14 7.62 1.58
C ASN A 83 -17.24 6.21 0.99
N GLN A 84 -18.47 5.77 0.74
CA GLN A 84 -18.75 4.49 0.09
C GLN A 84 -19.10 4.74 -1.38
N ARG A 85 -18.29 4.18 -2.28
CA ARG A 85 -18.56 4.17 -3.71
C ARG A 85 -18.99 2.77 -4.13
N ALA A 86 -20.25 2.61 -4.48
CA ALA A 86 -20.86 1.30 -4.68
C ALA A 86 -20.73 0.40 -3.43
N ASN A 87 -21.12 -0.89 -3.54
CA ASN A 87 -21.13 -1.79 -2.39
C ASN A 87 -19.77 -2.44 -2.08
N ASN A 88 -18.70 -1.99 -2.73
CA ASN A 88 -17.42 -2.68 -2.71
C ASN A 88 -16.19 -1.77 -2.58
N ILE A 89 -16.35 -0.45 -2.53
CA ILE A 89 -15.26 0.51 -2.36
C ILE A 89 -15.58 1.43 -1.18
N PHE A 90 -14.75 1.38 -0.15
CA PHE A 90 -14.92 2.12 1.10
C PHE A 90 -13.67 2.95 1.35
N THR A 91 -13.81 4.26 1.43
CA THR A 91 -12.71 5.18 1.69
C THR A 91 -12.91 5.86 3.04
N PHE A 92 -11.94 5.72 3.92
CA PHE A 92 -11.84 6.40 5.21
C PHE A 92 -10.82 7.52 5.06
N THR A 93 -11.19 8.73 5.42
CA THR A 93 -10.36 9.93 5.18
C THR A 93 -10.38 10.82 6.42
N ASP A 94 -9.20 11.30 6.81
CA ASP A 94 -9.07 12.29 7.86
C ASP A 94 -9.67 13.66 7.45
N SER A 95 -9.76 14.59 8.38
CA SER A 95 -10.34 15.92 8.13
C SER A 95 -9.54 16.78 7.14
N THR A 96 -8.27 16.48 6.94
CA THR A 96 -7.39 17.21 6.00
C THR A 96 -7.47 16.67 4.57
N GLY A 97 -7.93 15.42 4.39
CA GLY A 97 -7.93 14.69 3.13
C GLY A 97 -6.55 14.14 2.73
N GLY A 98 -5.51 14.37 3.54
CA GLY A 98 -4.14 13.92 3.28
C GLY A 98 -3.87 12.49 3.70
N ILE A 99 -4.53 12.04 4.77
CA ILE A 99 -4.41 10.68 5.31
C ILE A 99 -5.67 9.92 4.95
N LYS A 100 -5.53 8.81 4.24
CA LYS A 100 -6.69 8.01 3.85
C LYS A 100 -6.38 6.53 3.72
N MET A 101 -7.41 5.71 3.92
CA MET A 101 -7.40 4.28 3.64
C MET A 101 -8.59 3.94 2.75
N THR A 102 -8.35 3.20 1.67
CA THR A 102 -9.40 2.70 0.77
C THR A 102 -9.38 1.19 0.79
N ILE A 103 -10.52 0.57 1.05
CA ILE A 103 -10.72 -0.88 0.99
C ILE A 103 -11.59 -1.19 -0.23
N THR A 104 -11.10 -2.05 -1.09
CA THR A 104 -11.83 -2.55 -2.27
C THR A 104 -12.02 -4.05 -2.14
N VAL A 105 -13.24 -4.52 -2.39
CA VAL A 105 -13.58 -5.94 -2.39
C VAL A 105 -14.11 -6.31 -3.77
N ALA A 106 -13.52 -7.31 -4.41
CA ALA A 106 -13.99 -7.80 -5.71
C ALA A 106 -14.24 -9.31 -5.66
N ALA A 107 -15.26 -9.79 -6.33
CA ALA A 107 -15.52 -11.21 -6.46
C ALA A 107 -14.47 -11.87 -7.36
N ASP A 108 -14.04 -13.08 -7.01
CA ASP A 108 -13.22 -13.95 -7.83
C ASP A 108 -13.97 -15.29 -8.07
N PRO A 109 -14.96 -15.29 -8.97
CA PRO A 109 -15.85 -16.44 -9.16
C PRO A 109 -15.12 -17.67 -9.72
N ASN A 110 -13.92 -17.52 -10.23
CA ASN A 110 -13.11 -18.60 -10.79
C ASN A 110 -12.00 -19.06 -9.84
N GLY A 111 -11.74 -18.33 -8.74
CA GLY A 111 -10.66 -18.62 -7.80
C GLY A 111 -9.27 -18.54 -8.43
N THR A 112 -9.10 -17.70 -9.47
CA THR A 112 -7.86 -17.62 -10.28
C THR A 112 -7.05 -16.35 -10.05
N ILE A 113 -7.58 -15.39 -9.33
CA ILE A 113 -6.92 -14.12 -9.05
C ILE A 113 -5.84 -14.33 -7.99
N SER A 114 -4.61 -13.91 -8.27
CA SER A 114 -3.54 -13.94 -7.28
C SER A 114 -3.46 -12.62 -6.52
N ALA A 115 -3.20 -12.69 -5.22
CA ALA A 115 -3.03 -11.51 -4.36
C ALA A 115 -1.89 -10.60 -4.84
N ASP A 116 -0.81 -11.17 -5.38
CA ASP A 116 0.32 -10.43 -5.94
C ASP A 116 -0.10 -9.59 -7.17
N SER A 117 -0.85 -10.20 -8.09
CA SER A 117 -1.39 -9.49 -9.27
C SER A 117 -2.31 -8.34 -8.85
N VAL A 118 -3.15 -8.55 -7.85
CA VAL A 118 -4.06 -7.51 -7.33
C VAL A 118 -3.26 -6.36 -6.71
N ALA A 119 -2.28 -6.66 -5.85
CA ALA A 119 -1.45 -5.65 -5.21
C ALA A 119 -0.67 -4.82 -6.24
N SER A 120 -0.04 -5.48 -7.22
CA SER A 120 0.74 -4.84 -8.27
C SER A 120 -0.13 -3.95 -9.16
N THR A 121 -1.30 -4.43 -9.58
CA THR A 121 -2.25 -3.65 -10.41
C THR A 121 -2.77 -2.43 -9.65
N ALA A 122 -3.12 -2.59 -8.38
CA ALA A 122 -3.59 -1.47 -7.55
C ALA A 122 -2.49 -0.43 -7.32
N LEU A 123 -1.22 -0.87 -7.14
CA LEU A 123 -0.10 0.06 -7.04
C LEU A 123 0.13 0.83 -8.34
N GLN A 124 0.09 0.16 -9.49
CA GLN A 124 0.20 0.82 -10.79
C GLN A 124 -0.88 1.89 -10.98
N ALA A 125 -2.12 1.57 -10.63
CA ALA A 125 -3.21 2.55 -10.67
C ALA A 125 -2.96 3.75 -9.74
N ALA A 126 -2.41 3.52 -8.54
CA ALA A 126 -2.05 4.59 -7.63
C ALA A 126 -0.90 5.45 -8.16
N GLN A 127 0.12 4.83 -8.77
CA GLN A 127 1.28 5.54 -9.35
C GLN A 127 0.89 6.49 -10.49
N VAL A 128 -0.14 6.16 -11.27
CA VAL A 128 -0.66 7.06 -12.33
C VAL A 128 -1.15 8.40 -11.75
N LEU A 129 -1.60 8.40 -10.48
CA LEU A 129 -2.08 9.59 -9.79
C LEU A 129 -0.97 10.40 -9.12
N LEU A 130 0.27 9.90 -9.14
CA LEU A 130 1.44 10.52 -8.53
C LEU A 130 2.38 11.06 -9.59
N LYS A 131 2.81 12.31 -9.46
CA LYS A 131 3.94 12.85 -10.24
C LYS A 131 5.24 12.25 -9.70
N ASN A 132 6.17 11.93 -10.59
CA ASN A 132 7.49 11.39 -10.22
C ASN A 132 7.43 10.13 -9.32
N ALA A 133 6.48 9.25 -9.59
CA ALA A 133 6.28 8.04 -8.80
C ALA A 133 7.53 7.16 -8.76
N LYS A 134 7.89 6.68 -7.56
CA LYS A 134 9.02 5.78 -7.30
C LYS A 134 8.57 4.63 -6.40
N THR A 135 9.02 3.43 -6.68
CA THR A 135 8.81 2.28 -5.80
C THR A 135 9.58 2.48 -4.48
N VAL A 136 8.92 2.18 -3.37
CA VAL A 136 9.52 2.19 -2.02
C VAL A 136 9.75 0.74 -1.59
N SER A 137 10.98 0.44 -1.16
CA SER A 137 11.32 -0.91 -0.68
C SER A 137 10.66 -1.18 0.68
N MET A 138 10.01 -2.34 0.79
CA MET A 138 9.39 -2.82 2.03
C MET A 138 9.27 -4.35 2.00
N PRO A 139 8.95 -5.03 3.12
CA PRO A 139 8.65 -6.46 3.11
C PRO A 139 7.55 -6.77 2.09
N SER A 140 7.69 -7.86 1.34
CA SER A 140 6.74 -8.26 0.30
C SER A 140 5.40 -8.75 0.85
N THR A 141 5.34 -9.08 2.15
CA THR A 141 4.14 -9.59 2.81
C THR A 141 3.95 -8.96 4.19
N THR A 142 2.69 -8.93 4.63
CA THR A 142 2.28 -8.55 5.99
C THR A 142 1.13 -9.46 6.44
N THR A 143 0.81 -9.46 7.74
CA THR A 143 -0.31 -10.23 8.28
C THR A 143 -1.43 -9.29 8.73
N VAL A 144 -2.64 -9.50 8.21
CA VAL A 144 -3.84 -8.75 8.59
C VAL A 144 -5.02 -9.71 8.70
N GLY A 145 -5.78 -9.62 9.78
CA GLY A 145 -6.95 -10.50 10.01
C GLY A 145 -6.61 -11.98 10.13
N GLY A 146 -5.35 -12.32 10.42
CA GLY A 146 -4.86 -13.71 10.49
C GLY A 146 -4.33 -14.27 9.18
N ASP A 147 -4.57 -13.61 8.04
CA ASP A 147 -4.10 -14.02 6.72
C ASP A 147 -2.81 -13.30 6.32
N SER A 148 -2.04 -13.93 5.43
CA SER A 148 -0.90 -13.29 4.75
C SER A 148 -1.38 -12.44 3.59
N TRP A 149 -0.91 -11.20 3.51
CA TRP A 149 -1.23 -10.24 2.46
C TRP A 149 0.04 -9.87 1.71
N ASN A 150 -0.03 -9.84 0.38
CA ASN A 150 1.04 -9.28 -0.43
C ASN A 150 1.06 -7.76 -0.27
N GLN A 151 2.27 -7.18 -0.21
CA GLN A 151 2.49 -5.78 0.12
C GLN A 151 3.45 -5.12 -0.86
N VAL A 152 3.07 -3.95 -1.36
CA VAL A 152 3.87 -3.12 -2.27
C VAL A 152 3.69 -1.65 -1.93
N SER A 153 4.68 -0.80 -2.25
CA SER A 153 4.64 0.62 -1.93
C SER A 153 5.26 1.50 -3.00
N ALA A 154 4.77 2.71 -3.12
CA ALA A 154 5.35 3.76 -3.92
C ALA A 154 5.27 5.10 -3.20
N SER A 155 6.11 6.05 -3.62
CA SER A 155 6.02 7.45 -3.25
C SER A 155 6.03 8.33 -4.49
N GLY A 156 5.51 9.53 -4.37
CA GLY A 156 5.51 10.53 -5.43
C GLY A 156 4.74 11.76 -4.98
N THR A 157 4.65 12.76 -5.82
CA THR A 157 3.99 14.02 -5.48
C THR A 157 2.54 14.03 -5.94
N GLN A 158 1.63 14.39 -5.05
CA GLN A 158 0.21 14.59 -5.32
C GLN A 158 -0.21 16.00 -4.93
N GLN A 159 -1.15 16.57 -5.67
CA GLN A 159 -1.73 17.86 -5.30
C GLN A 159 -2.81 17.67 -4.23
N LEU A 160 -2.58 18.18 -3.02
CA LEU A 160 -3.52 18.22 -1.92
C LEU A 160 -3.82 19.68 -1.56
N ASN A 161 -5.09 20.05 -1.56
CA ASN A 161 -5.51 21.45 -1.24
C ASN A 161 -4.74 22.51 -2.04
N ASN A 162 -4.51 22.27 -3.33
CA ASN A 162 -3.71 23.13 -4.23
C ASN A 162 -2.21 23.23 -3.89
N GLN A 163 -1.69 22.35 -3.05
CA GLN A 163 -0.28 22.25 -2.72
C GLN A 163 0.29 20.91 -3.19
N ASP A 164 1.46 20.95 -3.84
CA ASP A 164 2.19 19.74 -4.18
C ASP A 164 2.77 19.14 -2.89
N THR A 165 2.34 17.91 -2.57
CA THR A 165 2.72 17.20 -1.35
C THR A 165 3.30 15.84 -1.72
N ASP A 166 4.46 15.50 -1.15
CA ASP A 166 5.03 14.17 -1.33
C ASP A 166 4.26 13.16 -0.49
N ILE A 167 3.70 12.14 -1.16
CA ILE A 167 2.83 11.12 -0.58
C ILE A 167 3.53 9.76 -0.69
N GLN A 168 3.44 8.97 0.36
CA GLN A 168 3.70 7.54 0.31
C GLN A 168 2.38 6.78 0.29
N VAL A 169 2.30 5.80 -0.62
CA VAL A 169 1.17 4.89 -0.79
C VAL A 169 1.64 3.49 -0.49
N VAL A 170 0.90 2.75 0.32
CA VAL A 170 1.07 1.30 0.52
C VAL A 170 -0.18 0.60 0.05
N VAL A 171 0.00 -0.46 -0.69
CA VAL A 171 -1.06 -1.37 -1.13
C VAL A 171 -0.79 -2.73 -0.54
N ILE A 172 -1.79 -3.30 0.14
CA ILE A 172 -1.80 -4.70 0.54
C ILE A 172 -3.00 -5.40 -0.09
N ALA A 173 -2.81 -6.65 -0.49
CA ALA A 173 -3.88 -7.45 -1.09
C ALA A 173 -3.82 -8.91 -0.67
N THR A 174 -5.00 -9.52 -0.56
CA THR A 174 -5.17 -10.96 -0.34
C THR A 174 -6.40 -11.48 -1.08
N VAL A 175 -6.52 -12.80 -1.15
CA VAL A 175 -7.72 -13.50 -1.63
C VAL A 175 -8.24 -14.37 -0.49
N HIS A 176 -9.50 -14.14 -0.08
CA HIS A 176 -10.11 -14.83 1.05
C HIS A 176 -11.57 -15.23 0.73
N PRO A 177 -12.01 -16.46 1.09
CA PRO A 177 -11.17 -17.60 1.39
C PRO A 177 -10.34 -18.01 0.17
N ALA A 178 -9.13 -18.52 0.40
CA ALA A 178 -8.25 -18.92 -0.69
C ALA A 178 -8.76 -20.19 -1.40
N ASN A 179 -8.51 -20.26 -2.72
CA ASN A 179 -8.73 -21.46 -3.53
C ASN A 179 -10.19 -21.99 -3.55
N THR A 180 -11.17 -21.12 -3.52
CA THR A 180 -12.59 -21.47 -3.63
C THR A 180 -13.31 -20.64 -4.69
N LEU A 181 -14.43 -21.15 -5.21
CA LEU A 181 -15.31 -20.39 -6.13
C LEU A 181 -16.07 -19.23 -5.45
N LEU A 182 -15.99 -19.13 -4.13
CA LEU A 182 -16.56 -18.04 -3.34
C LEU A 182 -15.51 -17.01 -2.92
N SER A 183 -14.31 -17.12 -3.48
CA SER A 183 -13.20 -16.23 -3.17
C SER A 183 -13.53 -14.77 -3.51
N LYS A 184 -13.02 -13.88 -2.69
CA LYS A 184 -13.01 -12.45 -2.95
C LYS A 184 -11.58 -11.94 -2.84
N SER A 185 -11.18 -11.04 -3.72
CA SER A 185 -9.96 -10.27 -3.52
C SER A 185 -10.26 -9.07 -2.63
N PHE A 186 -9.42 -8.86 -1.65
CA PHE A 186 -9.43 -7.70 -0.77
C PHE A 186 -8.17 -6.89 -1.03
N THR A 187 -8.35 -5.60 -1.29
CA THR A 187 -7.25 -4.65 -1.48
C THR A 187 -7.42 -3.52 -0.48
N ILE A 188 -6.38 -3.26 0.31
CA ILE A 188 -6.32 -2.10 1.18
C ILE A 188 -5.20 -1.19 0.65
N LEU A 189 -5.56 0.00 0.22
CA LEU A 189 -4.64 1.07 -0.15
C LEU A 189 -4.68 2.13 0.94
N TYR A 190 -3.53 2.47 1.53
CA TYR A 190 -3.46 3.57 2.47
C TYR A 190 -2.31 4.52 2.12
N GLN A 191 -2.52 5.79 2.39
CA GLN A 191 -1.57 6.84 2.05
C GLN A 191 -1.53 7.95 3.11
N ALA A 192 -0.36 8.56 3.22
CA ALA A 192 -0.13 9.76 4.02
C ALA A 192 1.04 10.57 3.42
N PRO A 193 1.22 11.84 3.82
CA PRO A 193 2.42 12.61 3.49
C PRO A 193 3.69 11.88 3.93
N VAL A 194 4.71 11.86 3.07
CA VAL A 194 6.01 11.18 3.37
C VAL A 194 6.60 11.68 4.69
N ALA A 195 6.49 12.97 4.97
CA ALA A 195 7.04 13.58 6.18
C ALA A 195 6.44 13.03 7.48
N THR A 196 5.20 12.58 7.47
CA THR A 196 4.45 12.07 8.65
C THR A 196 4.10 10.60 8.54
N PHE A 197 4.43 9.94 7.41
CA PHE A 197 3.98 8.57 7.12
C PHE A 197 4.26 7.58 8.24
N SER A 198 5.43 7.59 8.83
CA SER A 198 5.80 6.67 9.93
C SER A 198 4.92 6.87 11.15
N GLN A 199 4.65 8.13 11.52
CA GLN A 199 3.77 8.47 12.64
C GLN A 199 2.32 8.09 12.33
N ASP A 200 1.82 8.46 11.14
CA ASP A 200 0.45 8.17 10.72
C ASP A 200 0.19 6.66 10.60
N ASN A 201 1.21 5.92 10.12
CA ASN A 201 1.15 4.46 10.08
C ASN A 201 0.97 3.87 11.48
N THR A 202 1.74 4.31 12.46
CA THR A 202 1.67 3.82 13.83
C THR A 202 0.38 4.26 14.53
N THR A 203 -0.04 5.51 14.30
CA THR A 203 -1.19 6.11 15.01
C THR A 203 -2.54 5.64 14.45
N PHE A 204 -2.63 5.48 13.12
CA PHE A 204 -3.90 5.23 12.45
C PHE A 204 -3.93 3.89 11.70
N PHE A 205 -3.00 3.67 10.76
CA PHE A 205 -3.13 2.53 9.86
C PHE A 205 -2.91 1.20 10.56
N GLN A 206 -1.91 1.07 11.42
CA GLN A 206 -1.67 -0.18 12.15
C GLN A 206 -2.82 -0.57 13.07
N PRO A 207 -3.41 0.32 13.91
CA PRO A 207 -4.60 0.00 14.68
C PRO A 207 -5.80 -0.39 13.81
N MET A 208 -6.02 0.28 12.67
CA MET A 208 -7.07 -0.09 11.72
C MET A 208 -6.83 -1.50 11.16
N LEU A 209 -5.64 -1.80 10.67
CA LEU A 209 -5.28 -3.11 10.13
C LEU A 209 -5.37 -4.23 11.18
N GLN A 210 -4.97 -3.97 12.42
CA GLN A 210 -5.09 -4.93 13.53
C GLN A 210 -6.54 -5.24 13.89
N SER A 211 -7.45 -4.30 13.64
CA SER A 211 -8.89 -4.50 13.90
C SER A 211 -9.61 -5.20 12.76
N PHE A 212 -8.98 -5.33 11.59
CA PHE A 212 -9.59 -5.95 10.41
C PHE A 212 -9.90 -7.42 10.65
N LYS A 213 -11.11 -7.84 10.24
CA LYS A 213 -11.54 -9.25 10.27
C LYS A 213 -12.37 -9.53 9.02
N PHE A 214 -12.22 -10.71 8.46
CA PHE A 214 -13.14 -11.23 7.46
C PHE A 214 -14.49 -11.58 8.11
N ALA A 215 -15.60 -11.37 7.39
CA ALA A 215 -16.97 -11.59 7.86
C ALA A 215 -17.76 -12.51 6.93
#